data_a294e86896d088eeca5247829040170f
#
_entry.id   a294e86896d088eeca5247829040170f
#
_cell.length_a   1.000
_cell.length_b   1.000
_cell.length_c   1.000
_cell.angle_alpha   90.00
_cell.angle_beta   90.00
_cell.angle_gamma   90.00
#
_symmetry.space_group_name_H-M   'P 1'
#
loop_
_entity.id
_entity.type
_entity.pdbx_description
1 polymer ?
#
loop_
_entity_poly.entity_id
_entity_poly.type
_entity_poly.pdbx_seq_one_letter_code
_entity_poly.pdbx_strand_id
1 'polypeptide(L)'
;MLRLQDAEAVVGGRIVWSRLCLQVEAGEFIAVLGPNGSGKSTLLKAILGLTAARGTVQVMGQRAGRANRSVGYVPQRRAFDAALRIRGVDVVSLGLDGARWGTPVPAVSRLLAPRRTAARRARIAEVIDLVGASAYAHRPIGDCSGGEQQRLLIAQALVRRPRLLLLDEALDSLDVPSQAGVSALICDVCRSQQVAVVMVAHDVNPVAPYLDRVMYLARGTAVIGTPDDVITSEALSDLYGITVEVLRDSIGRLTVVSRPSVPLCHRFRGVT
;
A
#
# COMPACT_ATOMS: atom_id res chain seq x y z
N MET A 1 3.06 12.04 -11.51
CA MET A 1 3.15 10.57 -11.64
C MET A 1 1.80 9.92 -11.87
N LEU A 2 0.83 10.14 -10.99
CA LEU A 2 -0.56 9.70 -11.10
C LEU A 2 -1.46 10.91 -11.29
N ARG A 3 -2.48 10.83 -12.16
CA ARG A 3 -3.50 11.86 -12.36
C ARG A 3 -4.86 11.22 -12.46
N LEU A 4 -5.76 11.64 -11.60
CA LEU A 4 -7.20 11.41 -11.66
C LEU A 4 -7.88 12.76 -11.90
N GLN A 5 -8.80 12.83 -12.85
CA GLN A 5 -9.60 14.02 -13.12
C GLN A 5 -11.02 13.60 -13.45
N ASP A 6 -11.97 14.07 -12.65
CA ASP A 6 -13.38 13.70 -12.70
C ASP A 6 -13.58 12.19 -12.80
N ALA A 7 -12.72 11.44 -12.08
CA ALA A 7 -12.74 9.99 -12.15
C ALA A 7 -13.94 9.42 -11.38
N GLU A 8 -14.58 8.41 -11.98
CA GLU A 8 -15.72 7.69 -11.42
C GLU A 8 -15.52 6.19 -11.59
N ALA A 9 -15.78 5.40 -10.55
CA ALA A 9 -15.79 3.95 -10.66
C ALA A 9 -17.19 3.38 -10.41
N VAL A 10 -17.57 2.44 -11.28
CA VAL A 10 -18.83 1.70 -11.19
C VAL A 10 -18.50 0.21 -11.07
N VAL A 11 -19.00 -0.44 -10.04
CA VAL A 11 -18.82 -1.87 -9.78
C VAL A 11 -20.20 -2.51 -9.58
N GLY A 12 -20.52 -3.54 -10.36
CA GLY A 12 -21.83 -4.20 -10.28
C GLY A 12 -23.02 -3.27 -10.50
N GLY A 13 -22.87 -2.26 -11.38
CA GLY A 13 -23.90 -1.26 -11.65
C GLY A 13 -24.06 -0.17 -10.60
N ARG A 14 -23.29 -0.18 -9.52
CA ARG A 14 -23.31 0.84 -8.46
C ARG A 14 -22.09 1.76 -8.55
N ILE A 15 -22.33 3.06 -8.41
CA ILE A 15 -21.23 4.03 -8.29
C ILE A 15 -20.58 3.81 -6.92
N VAL A 16 -19.27 3.51 -6.94
CA VAL A 16 -18.46 3.33 -5.73
C VAL A 16 -17.93 4.68 -5.28
N TRP A 17 -17.43 5.47 -6.22
CA TRP A 17 -17.01 6.87 -6.02
C TRP A 17 -17.08 7.63 -7.34
N SER A 18 -17.23 8.95 -7.26
CA SER A 18 -17.37 9.83 -8.41
C SER A 18 -16.64 11.15 -8.18
N ARG A 19 -16.35 11.84 -9.28
CA ARG A 19 -15.69 13.16 -9.32
C ARG A 19 -14.38 13.21 -8.52
N LEU A 20 -13.62 12.11 -8.49
CA LEU A 20 -12.33 12.10 -7.84
C LEU A 20 -11.29 12.86 -8.69
N CYS A 21 -10.64 13.83 -8.05
CA CYS A 21 -9.51 14.55 -8.61
C CYS A 21 -8.31 14.37 -7.69
N LEU A 22 -7.23 13.79 -8.20
CA LEU A 22 -5.99 13.55 -7.47
C LEU A 22 -4.81 13.66 -8.43
N GLN A 23 -3.78 14.35 -8.01
CA GLN A 23 -2.48 14.36 -8.68
C GLN A 23 -1.42 13.94 -7.67
N VAL A 24 -0.56 12.98 -8.03
CA VAL A 24 0.56 12.51 -7.19
C VAL A 24 1.85 12.69 -7.95
N GLU A 25 2.80 13.35 -7.31
CA GLU A 25 4.10 13.64 -7.90
C GLU A 25 5.17 12.60 -7.52
N ALA A 26 6.34 12.69 -8.14
CA ALA A 26 7.48 11.84 -7.81
C ALA A 26 7.96 12.14 -6.38
N GLY A 27 8.25 11.10 -5.62
CA GLY A 27 8.70 11.23 -4.23
C GLY A 27 7.63 11.70 -3.25
N GLU A 28 6.36 11.69 -3.65
CA GLU A 28 5.22 12.03 -2.79
C GLU A 28 4.61 10.77 -2.17
N PHE A 29 4.34 10.82 -0.86
CA PHE A 29 3.71 9.74 -0.11
C PHE A 29 2.30 10.16 0.33
N ILE A 30 1.29 9.50 -0.23
CA ILE A 30 -0.13 9.73 0.04
C ILE A 30 -0.76 8.50 0.68
N ALA A 31 -1.49 8.71 1.79
CA ALA A 31 -2.37 7.69 2.35
C ALA A 31 -3.81 7.86 1.84
N VAL A 32 -4.46 6.74 1.54
CA VAL A 32 -5.89 6.67 1.24
C VAL A 32 -6.58 6.02 2.43
N LEU A 33 -7.36 6.81 3.16
CA LEU A 33 -8.11 6.43 4.34
C LEU A 33 -9.60 6.36 4.04
N GLY A 34 -10.37 5.77 4.93
CA GLY A 34 -11.83 5.73 4.86
C GLY A 34 -12.39 4.41 5.40
N PRO A 35 -13.71 4.33 5.63
CA PRO A 35 -14.36 3.15 6.17
C PRO A 35 -14.26 1.95 5.23
N ASN A 36 -14.54 0.76 5.77
CA ASN A 36 -14.63 -0.45 4.97
C ASN A 36 -15.73 -0.33 3.92
N GLY A 37 -15.46 -0.78 2.70
CA GLY A 37 -16.42 -0.66 1.59
C GLY A 37 -16.46 0.72 0.92
N SER A 38 -15.69 1.72 1.35
CA SER A 38 -15.66 3.05 0.71
C SER A 38 -15.05 3.05 -0.70
N GLY A 39 -14.42 1.96 -1.13
CA GLY A 39 -13.85 1.84 -2.47
C GLY A 39 -12.34 2.09 -2.56
N LYS A 40 -11.61 2.05 -1.45
CA LYS A 40 -10.15 2.24 -1.41
C LYS A 40 -9.40 1.26 -2.33
N SER A 41 -9.65 -0.05 -2.18
CA SER A 41 -9.05 -1.05 -3.07
C SER A 41 -9.57 -0.97 -4.50
N THR A 42 -10.81 -0.45 -4.71
CA THR A 42 -11.34 -0.15 -6.06
C THR A 42 -10.54 0.97 -6.71
N LEU A 43 -10.11 1.98 -5.95
CA LEU A 43 -9.25 3.05 -6.45
C LEU A 43 -7.91 2.49 -6.92
N LEU A 44 -7.24 1.64 -6.14
CA LEU A 44 -6.00 1.00 -6.57
C LEU A 44 -6.19 0.13 -7.81
N LYS A 45 -7.29 -0.64 -7.87
CA LYS A 45 -7.63 -1.45 -9.05
C LYS A 45 -7.91 -0.58 -10.28
N ALA A 46 -8.53 0.59 -10.13
CA ALA A 46 -8.75 1.54 -11.24
C ALA A 46 -7.42 2.12 -11.74
N ILE A 47 -6.50 2.48 -10.84
CA ILE A 47 -5.15 2.94 -11.20
C ILE A 47 -4.37 1.85 -11.95
N LEU A 48 -4.52 0.58 -11.56
CA LEU A 48 -3.93 -0.58 -12.24
C LEU A 48 -4.64 -0.94 -13.57
N GLY A 49 -5.79 -0.31 -13.86
CA GLY A 49 -6.61 -0.64 -15.03
C GLY A 49 -7.34 -1.98 -14.93
N LEU A 50 -7.47 -2.53 -13.71
CA LEU A 50 -8.18 -3.79 -13.42
C LEU A 50 -9.69 -3.58 -13.23
N THR A 51 -10.10 -2.34 -12.96
CA THR A 51 -11.50 -1.93 -12.86
C THR A 51 -11.72 -0.76 -13.79
N ALA A 52 -12.81 -0.78 -14.54
CA ALA A 52 -13.18 0.32 -15.43
C ALA A 52 -13.49 1.58 -14.61
N ALA A 53 -12.95 2.70 -15.05
CA ALA A 53 -13.27 4.02 -14.52
C ALA A 53 -13.61 4.96 -15.66
N ARG A 54 -14.60 5.84 -15.44
CA ARG A 54 -14.93 6.98 -16.29
C ARG A 54 -14.06 8.17 -15.91
N GLY A 55 -14.03 9.19 -16.74
CA GLY A 55 -13.14 10.34 -16.56
C GLY A 55 -11.69 9.98 -16.90
N THR A 56 -10.75 10.74 -16.33
CA THR A 56 -9.32 10.55 -16.63
C THR A 56 -8.65 9.78 -15.47
N VAL A 57 -8.03 8.65 -15.78
CA VAL A 57 -7.11 7.93 -14.88
C VAL A 57 -5.84 7.66 -15.66
N GLN A 58 -4.78 8.38 -15.33
CA GLN A 58 -3.48 8.31 -16.01
C GLN A 58 -2.36 8.01 -15.04
N VAL A 59 -1.45 7.12 -15.46
CA VAL A 59 -0.21 6.79 -14.76
C VAL A 59 0.95 7.07 -15.73
N MET A 60 1.90 7.91 -15.35
CA MET A 60 2.99 8.37 -16.21
C MET A 60 2.51 8.95 -17.56
N GLY A 61 1.40 9.70 -17.53
CA GLY A 61 0.79 10.26 -18.75
C GLY A 61 0.07 9.25 -19.66
N GLN A 62 0.06 7.96 -19.31
CA GLN A 62 -0.61 6.90 -20.03
C GLN A 62 -1.92 6.52 -19.35
N ARG A 63 -2.90 6.06 -20.10
CA ARG A 63 -4.13 5.50 -19.54
C ARG A 63 -3.81 4.37 -18.56
N ALA A 64 -4.58 4.28 -17.48
CA ALA A 64 -4.49 3.21 -16.49
C ALA A 64 -4.36 1.81 -17.15
N GLY A 65 -3.53 0.97 -16.56
CA GLY A 65 -3.21 -0.37 -17.07
C GLY A 65 -2.07 -0.42 -18.10
N ARG A 66 -1.82 0.66 -18.87
CA ARG A 66 -0.73 0.65 -19.87
C ARG A 66 0.66 0.87 -19.29
N ALA A 67 0.75 1.56 -18.16
CA ALA A 67 2.00 1.86 -17.46
C ALA A 67 2.36 0.83 -16.37
N ASN A 68 1.69 -0.32 -16.28
CA ASN A 68 1.85 -1.28 -15.19
C ASN A 68 3.28 -1.82 -15.00
N ARG A 69 4.13 -1.75 -16.03
CA ARG A 69 5.56 -2.09 -15.89
C ARG A 69 6.32 -1.12 -14.98
N SER A 70 5.83 0.09 -14.83
CA SER A 70 6.39 1.15 -13.96
C SER A 70 5.64 1.28 -12.64
N VAL A 71 4.69 0.38 -12.35
CA VAL A 71 3.92 0.33 -11.12
C VAL A 71 4.33 -0.90 -10.32
N GLY A 72 4.74 -0.69 -9.07
CA GLY A 72 4.86 -1.75 -8.07
C GLY A 72 3.52 -1.85 -7.33
N TYR A 73 3.05 -3.05 -7.08
CA TYR A 73 1.82 -3.28 -6.33
C TYR A 73 2.01 -4.35 -5.27
N VAL A 74 1.68 -4.01 -4.04
CA VAL A 74 1.61 -4.95 -2.92
C VAL A 74 0.13 -5.09 -2.55
N PRO A 75 -0.51 -6.21 -2.88
CA PRO A 75 -1.92 -6.44 -2.56
C PRO A 75 -2.13 -6.72 -1.09
N GLN A 76 -3.33 -6.45 -0.60
CA GLN A 76 -3.79 -6.93 0.70
C GLN A 76 -3.62 -8.45 0.74
N ARG A 77 -2.82 -8.94 1.67
CA ARG A 77 -2.57 -10.38 1.84
C ARG A 77 -2.63 -10.76 3.31
N ARG A 78 -3.14 -11.97 3.55
CA ARG A 78 -2.88 -12.68 4.79
C ARG A 78 -1.43 -13.22 4.76
N ALA A 79 -0.88 -13.51 5.92
CA ALA A 79 0.44 -14.13 6.04
C ALA A 79 0.55 -15.36 5.13
N PHE A 80 1.76 -15.65 4.65
CA PHE A 80 2.01 -16.89 3.93
C PHE A 80 1.84 -18.10 4.86
N ASP A 81 1.29 -19.17 4.31
CA ASP A 81 1.19 -20.45 5.03
C ASP A 81 2.60 -20.92 5.43
N ALA A 82 2.74 -21.35 6.68
CA ALA A 82 4.00 -21.92 7.20
C ALA A 82 4.47 -23.15 6.41
N ALA A 83 3.56 -23.86 5.73
CA ALA A 83 3.91 -24.97 4.84
C ALA A 83 4.58 -24.54 3.54
N LEU A 84 4.54 -23.25 3.18
CA LEU A 84 5.09 -22.76 1.92
C LEU A 84 6.62 -22.70 1.98
N ARG A 85 7.29 -23.57 1.22
CA ARG A 85 8.74 -23.74 1.19
C ARG A 85 9.47 -22.89 0.12
N ILE A 86 8.81 -21.89 -0.44
CA ILE A 86 9.43 -20.96 -1.40
C ILE A 86 10.33 -19.99 -0.62
N ARG A 87 11.58 -19.82 -1.05
CA ARG A 87 12.50 -18.88 -0.39
C ARG A 87 12.12 -17.44 -0.68
N GLY A 88 12.38 -16.54 0.26
CA GLY A 88 12.12 -15.11 0.08
C GLY A 88 12.76 -14.54 -1.18
N VAL A 89 14.00 -14.92 -1.50
CA VAL A 89 14.69 -14.50 -2.74
C VAL A 89 13.96 -14.93 -4.01
N ASP A 90 13.31 -16.09 -4.00
CA ASP A 90 12.54 -16.57 -5.14
C ASP A 90 11.24 -15.76 -5.29
N VAL A 91 10.59 -15.40 -4.16
CA VAL A 91 9.43 -14.47 -4.16
C VAL A 91 9.81 -13.12 -4.75
N VAL A 92 10.94 -12.53 -4.35
CA VAL A 92 11.43 -11.27 -4.92
C VAL A 92 11.69 -11.42 -6.42
N SER A 93 12.26 -12.56 -6.85
CA SER A 93 12.57 -12.82 -8.25
C SER A 93 11.34 -12.88 -9.16
N LEU A 94 10.18 -13.32 -8.63
CA LEU A 94 8.90 -13.33 -9.36
C LEU A 94 8.48 -11.93 -9.80
N GLY A 95 8.88 -10.90 -9.07
CA GLY A 95 8.63 -9.51 -9.46
C GLY A 95 9.23 -9.15 -10.82
N LEU A 96 10.37 -9.75 -11.23
CA LEU A 96 10.97 -9.56 -12.55
C LEU A 96 10.26 -10.36 -13.64
N ASP A 97 9.73 -11.54 -13.32
CA ASP A 97 9.22 -12.51 -14.29
C ASP A 97 7.71 -12.40 -14.55
N GLY A 98 6.97 -11.70 -13.72
CA GLY A 98 5.49 -11.67 -13.71
C GLY A 98 4.78 -11.29 -15.02
N ALA A 99 5.51 -10.98 -16.09
CA ALA A 99 4.99 -10.75 -17.42
C ALA A 99 5.51 -11.77 -18.47
N ARG A 100 6.24 -12.80 -18.02
CA ARG A 100 6.80 -13.82 -18.93
C ARG A 100 6.46 -15.19 -18.41
N TRP A 101 5.62 -15.91 -19.13
CA TRP A 101 5.42 -17.34 -18.96
C TRP A 101 6.63 -18.08 -19.56
N GLY A 102 7.24 -18.94 -18.80
CA GLY A 102 8.32 -19.82 -19.21
C GLY A 102 9.14 -20.25 -18.01
N THR A 103 9.46 -21.53 -17.93
CA THR A 103 10.46 -22.04 -16.99
C THR A 103 11.83 -21.53 -17.45
N PRO A 104 12.54 -20.70 -16.66
CA PRO A 104 13.94 -20.43 -16.97
C PRO A 104 14.68 -21.76 -16.82
N VAL A 105 15.13 -22.35 -17.93
CA VAL A 105 16.03 -23.48 -17.88
C VAL A 105 17.38 -22.92 -17.41
N PRO A 106 17.78 -23.14 -16.14
CA PRO A 106 18.91 -22.40 -15.54
C PRO A 106 20.23 -22.62 -16.26
N ALA A 107 20.41 -23.80 -16.84
CA ALA A 107 21.62 -24.14 -17.59
C ALA A 107 21.70 -23.42 -18.94
N VAL A 108 20.58 -23.37 -19.69
CA VAL A 108 20.53 -22.75 -21.02
C VAL A 108 20.60 -21.23 -20.92
N SER A 109 19.94 -20.62 -19.93
CA SER A 109 19.98 -19.17 -19.72
C SER A 109 21.36 -18.67 -19.26
N ARG A 110 22.10 -19.48 -18.49
CA ARG A 110 23.49 -19.15 -18.10
C ARG A 110 24.46 -19.18 -19.28
N LEU A 111 24.30 -20.13 -20.19
CA LEU A 111 25.13 -20.23 -21.39
C LEU A 111 24.82 -19.17 -22.44
N LEU A 112 23.52 -18.91 -22.69
CA LEU A 112 23.08 -18.04 -23.78
C LEU A 112 23.02 -16.54 -23.41
N ALA A 113 22.93 -16.19 -22.12
CA ALA A 113 22.88 -14.79 -21.69
C ALA A 113 23.49 -14.58 -20.29
N PRO A 114 24.79 -14.84 -20.08
CA PRO A 114 25.43 -14.78 -18.77
C PRO A 114 25.35 -13.37 -18.15
N ARG A 115 25.48 -12.32 -18.95
CA ARG A 115 25.37 -10.91 -18.48
C ARG A 115 23.95 -10.59 -17.97
N ARG A 116 22.89 -11.08 -18.61
CA ARG A 116 21.50 -10.86 -18.17
C ARG A 116 21.22 -11.57 -16.86
N THR A 117 21.75 -12.76 -16.70
CA THR A 117 21.60 -13.56 -15.46
C THR A 117 22.34 -12.89 -14.30
N ALA A 118 23.56 -12.37 -14.53
CA ALA A 118 24.34 -11.63 -13.54
C ALA A 118 23.64 -10.32 -13.13
N ALA A 119 23.19 -9.51 -14.09
CA ALA A 119 22.47 -8.27 -13.82
C ALA A 119 21.15 -8.51 -13.05
N ARG A 120 20.43 -9.59 -13.38
CA ARG A 120 19.21 -10.00 -12.65
C ARG A 120 19.53 -10.31 -11.18
N ARG A 121 20.56 -11.14 -10.93
CA ARG A 121 20.97 -11.50 -9.57
C ARG A 121 21.42 -10.27 -8.78
N ALA A 122 22.24 -9.40 -9.39
CA ALA A 122 22.68 -8.15 -8.77
C ALA A 122 21.47 -7.28 -8.38
N ARG A 123 20.47 -7.15 -9.26
CA ARG A 123 19.27 -6.36 -8.97
C ARG A 123 18.44 -6.95 -7.83
N ILE A 124 18.29 -8.28 -7.76
CA ILE A 124 17.58 -8.94 -6.67
C ILE A 124 18.32 -8.70 -5.35
N ALA A 125 19.65 -8.88 -5.33
CA ALA A 125 20.47 -8.63 -4.15
C ALA A 125 20.37 -7.18 -3.67
N GLU A 126 20.48 -6.20 -4.60
CA GLU A 126 20.34 -4.78 -4.35
C GLU A 126 19.01 -4.46 -3.64
N VAL A 127 17.90 -5.03 -4.12
CA VAL A 127 16.58 -4.75 -3.54
C VAL A 127 16.38 -5.45 -2.20
N ILE A 128 16.90 -6.67 -2.04
CA ILE A 128 16.88 -7.39 -0.76
C ILE A 128 17.65 -6.61 0.31
N ASP A 129 18.79 -6.06 -0.05
CA ASP A 129 19.60 -5.23 0.85
C ASP A 129 18.87 -3.92 1.18
N LEU A 130 18.30 -3.26 0.18
CA LEU A 130 17.51 -2.02 0.32
C LEU A 130 16.38 -2.18 1.37
N VAL A 131 15.68 -3.32 1.37
CA VAL A 131 14.59 -3.57 2.34
C VAL A 131 15.09 -4.16 3.66
N GLY A 132 16.39 -4.36 3.83
CA GLY A 132 16.99 -4.95 5.02
C GLY A 132 16.66 -6.43 5.20
N ALA A 133 16.52 -7.20 4.11
CA ALA A 133 16.10 -8.60 4.14
C ALA A 133 17.24 -9.60 3.96
N SER A 134 18.49 -9.14 3.84
CA SER A 134 19.66 -9.98 3.50
C SER A 134 19.86 -11.16 4.44
N ALA A 135 19.56 -11.01 5.75
CA ALA A 135 19.73 -12.07 6.75
C ALA A 135 18.76 -13.25 6.60
N TYR A 136 17.57 -13.04 5.99
CA TYR A 136 16.50 -14.03 5.94
C TYR A 136 15.96 -14.31 4.54
N ALA A 137 16.43 -13.61 3.50
CA ALA A 137 15.93 -13.79 2.13
C ALA A 137 16.07 -15.21 1.58
N HIS A 138 16.99 -16.00 2.11
CA HIS A 138 17.20 -17.40 1.69
C HIS A 138 16.38 -18.42 2.49
N ARG A 139 15.71 -18.00 3.57
CA ARG A 139 14.78 -18.85 4.34
C ARG A 139 13.47 -19.05 3.56
N PRO A 140 12.74 -20.15 3.82
CA PRO A 140 11.36 -20.29 3.37
C PRO A 140 10.53 -19.11 3.85
N ILE A 141 9.70 -18.54 2.99
CA ILE A 141 8.91 -17.35 3.35
C ILE A 141 7.89 -17.66 4.45
N GLY A 142 7.41 -18.89 4.54
CA GLY A 142 6.52 -19.34 5.60
C GLY A 142 7.18 -19.35 7.00
N ASP A 143 8.53 -19.43 7.05
CA ASP A 143 9.30 -19.38 8.31
C ASP A 143 9.71 -17.96 8.70
N CYS A 144 9.35 -16.95 7.89
CA CYS A 144 9.61 -15.52 8.15
C CYS A 144 8.49 -14.91 9.00
N SER A 145 8.84 -13.95 9.88
CA SER A 145 7.84 -13.14 10.59
C SER A 145 6.98 -12.31 9.64
N GLY A 146 5.82 -11.83 10.09
CA GLY A 146 4.95 -10.98 9.26
C GLY A 146 5.67 -9.75 8.69
N GLY A 147 6.47 -9.07 9.51
CA GLY A 147 7.28 -7.93 9.06
C GLY A 147 8.36 -8.32 8.04
N GLU A 148 9.02 -9.47 8.22
CA GLU A 148 9.99 -10.01 7.27
C GLU A 148 9.33 -10.37 5.93
N GLN A 149 8.15 -11.02 5.97
CA GLN A 149 7.35 -11.33 4.78
C GLN A 149 6.96 -10.04 4.04
N GLN A 150 6.51 -9.02 4.78
CA GLN A 150 6.10 -7.75 4.19
C GLN A 150 7.26 -7.02 3.51
N ARG A 151 8.45 -6.99 4.11
CA ARG A 151 9.65 -6.44 3.48
C ARG A 151 10.01 -7.18 2.18
N LEU A 152 9.89 -8.50 2.13
CA LEU A 152 10.11 -9.29 0.92
C LEU A 152 9.08 -9.01 -0.17
N LEU A 153 7.81 -8.77 0.18
CA LEU A 153 6.77 -8.35 -0.78
C LEU A 153 7.02 -6.94 -1.32
N ILE A 154 7.48 -6.03 -0.48
CA ILE A 154 7.89 -4.69 -0.92
C ILE A 154 9.11 -4.82 -1.86
N ALA A 155 10.09 -5.65 -1.54
CA ALA A 155 11.22 -5.95 -2.42
C ALA A 155 10.76 -6.50 -3.79
N GLN A 156 9.79 -7.42 -3.79
CA GLN A 156 9.18 -7.95 -5.01
C GLN A 156 8.55 -6.84 -5.87
N ALA A 157 7.86 -5.88 -5.25
CA ALA A 157 7.26 -4.76 -5.97
C ALA A 157 8.31 -3.77 -6.49
N LEU A 158 9.43 -3.58 -5.77
CA LEU A 158 10.51 -2.64 -6.09
C LEU A 158 11.52 -3.16 -7.11
N VAL A 159 11.61 -4.49 -7.31
CA VAL A 159 12.68 -5.10 -8.12
C VAL A 159 12.72 -4.60 -9.57
N ARG A 160 11.58 -4.14 -10.10
CA ARG A 160 11.45 -3.56 -11.46
C ARG A 160 11.75 -2.06 -11.53
N ARG A 161 12.16 -1.43 -10.44
CA ARG A 161 12.34 0.02 -10.35
C ARG A 161 11.07 0.78 -10.72
N PRO A 162 9.95 0.54 -10.02
CA PRO A 162 8.72 1.25 -10.30
C PRO A 162 8.90 2.74 -10.03
N ARG A 163 8.08 3.55 -10.69
CA ARG A 163 7.96 4.99 -10.44
C ARG A 163 6.74 5.33 -9.58
N LEU A 164 5.81 4.37 -9.46
CA LEU A 164 4.63 4.44 -8.59
C LEU A 164 4.55 3.13 -7.79
N LEU A 165 4.42 3.22 -6.48
CA LEU A 165 4.21 2.09 -5.59
C LEU A 165 2.80 2.19 -4.99
N LEU A 166 2.01 1.16 -5.22
CA LEU A 166 0.67 1.01 -4.66
C LEU A 166 0.70 -0.04 -3.57
N LEU A 167 0.21 0.30 -2.38
CA LEU A 167 0.21 -0.57 -1.20
C LEU A 167 -1.23 -0.69 -0.70
N ASP A 168 -1.77 -1.91 -0.69
CA ASP A 168 -3.13 -2.18 -0.23
C ASP A 168 -3.07 -2.82 1.17
N GLU A 169 -3.34 -2.02 2.21
CA GLU A 169 -3.35 -2.44 3.62
C GLU A 169 -2.07 -3.17 4.06
N ALA A 170 -0.93 -2.64 3.62
CA ALA A 170 0.37 -3.31 3.76
C ALA A 170 0.88 -3.42 5.21
N LEU A 171 0.25 -2.75 6.17
CA LEU A 171 0.67 -2.71 7.58
C LEU A 171 -0.30 -3.43 8.53
N ASP A 172 -1.50 -3.79 8.07
CA ASP A 172 -2.63 -4.17 8.95
C ASP A 172 -2.41 -5.44 9.77
N SER A 173 -1.58 -6.35 9.31
CA SER A 173 -1.30 -7.61 10.02
C SER A 173 0.04 -7.63 10.77
N LEU A 174 0.67 -6.47 10.91
CA LEU A 174 1.98 -6.34 11.55
C LEU A 174 1.84 -5.86 12.99
N ASP A 175 2.77 -6.28 13.85
CA ASP A 175 2.96 -5.71 15.17
C ASP A 175 3.51 -4.27 15.09
N VAL A 176 3.35 -3.51 16.15
CA VAL A 176 3.72 -2.08 16.20
C VAL A 176 5.18 -1.80 15.81
N PRO A 177 6.18 -2.56 16.30
CA PRO A 177 7.57 -2.37 15.86
C PRO A 177 7.77 -2.64 14.36
N SER A 178 7.13 -3.68 13.82
CA SER A 178 7.19 -4.00 12.39
C SER A 178 6.51 -2.94 11.53
N GLN A 179 5.35 -2.41 11.96
CA GLN A 179 4.67 -1.31 11.28
C GLN A 179 5.58 -0.09 11.18
N ALA A 180 6.20 0.33 12.27
CA ALA A 180 7.13 1.47 12.29
C ALA A 180 8.32 1.25 11.34
N GLY A 181 8.94 0.06 11.40
CA GLY A 181 10.08 -0.26 10.56
C GLY A 181 9.75 -0.37 9.06
N VAL A 182 8.54 -0.84 8.70
CA VAL A 182 8.08 -0.90 7.30
C VAL A 182 7.67 0.49 6.81
N SER A 183 7.04 1.31 7.64
CA SER A 183 6.66 2.69 7.28
C SER A 183 7.90 3.55 6.99
N ALA A 184 8.92 3.48 7.84
CA ALA A 184 10.19 4.15 7.63
C ALA A 184 10.86 3.71 6.31
N LEU A 185 10.92 2.39 6.04
CA LEU A 185 11.43 1.85 4.80
C LEU A 185 10.69 2.40 3.56
N ILE A 186 9.36 2.46 3.60
CA ILE A 186 8.56 2.98 2.48
C ILE A 186 8.86 4.47 2.27
N CYS A 187 9.00 5.26 3.34
CA CYS A 187 9.38 6.66 3.27
C CYS A 187 10.77 6.82 2.65
N ASP A 188 11.76 6.05 3.10
CA ASP A 188 13.12 6.08 2.56
C ASP A 188 13.16 5.77 1.06
N VAL A 189 12.42 4.75 0.62
CA VAL A 189 12.28 4.41 -0.81
C VAL A 189 11.61 5.55 -1.57
N CYS A 190 10.52 6.10 -1.02
CA CYS A 190 9.79 7.22 -1.62
C CYS A 190 10.73 8.41 -1.88
N ARG A 191 11.49 8.83 -0.88
CA ARG A 191 12.36 10.01 -0.95
C ARG A 191 13.65 9.75 -1.74
N SER A 192 14.38 8.68 -1.43
CA SER A 192 15.69 8.41 -2.04
C SER A 192 15.60 8.00 -3.51
N GLN A 193 14.55 7.28 -3.90
CA GLN A 193 14.35 6.81 -5.27
C GLN A 193 13.32 7.61 -6.06
N GLN A 194 12.76 8.67 -5.47
CA GLN A 194 11.73 9.52 -6.09
C GLN A 194 10.54 8.69 -6.63
N VAL A 195 10.15 7.66 -5.85
CA VAL A 195 8.99 6.82 -6.14
C VAL A 195 7.75 7.46 -5.54
N ALA A 196 6.72 7.69 -6.34
CA ALA A 196 5.41 8.09 -5.81
C ALA A 196 4.80 6.92 -5.03
N VAL A 197 4.26 7.16 -3.85
CA VAL A 197 3.63 6.12 -3.02
C VAL A 197 2.16 6.46 -2.77
N VAL A 198 1.27 5.51 -3.05
CA VAL A 198 -0.14 5.56 -2.66
C VAL A 198 -0.44 4.33 -1.81
N MET A 199 -0.71 4.55 -0.53
CA MET A 199 -0.99 3.50 0.43
C MET A 199 -2.44 3.57 0.93
N VAL A 200 -3.17 2.48 0.77
CA VAL A 200 -4.43 2.28 1.51
C VAL A 200 -4.09 1.81 2.91
N ALA A 201 -4.62 2.48 3.91
CA ALA A 201 -4.44 2.13 5.32
C ALA A 201 -5.76 2.21 6.10
N HIS A 202 -5.88 1.40 7.13
CA HIS A 202 -6.96 1.48 8.12
C HIS A 202 -6.57 2.40 9.29
N ASP A 203 -5.32 2.32 9.71
CA ASP A 203 -4.74 3.17 10.75
C ASP A 203 -3.70 4.09 10.13
N VAL A 204 -3.85 5.39 10.36
CA VAL A 204 -2.92 6.40 9.88
C VAL A 204 -1.70 6.54 10.77
N ASN A 205 -1.81 6.16 12.05
CA ASN A 205 -0.77 6.44 13.06
C ASN A 205 0.63 5.94 12.65
N PRO A 206 0.81 4.72 12.10
CA PRO A 206 2.14 4.25 11.73
C PRO A 206 2.79 5.02 10.58
N VAL A 207 1.99 5.72 9.75
CA VAL A 207 2.46 6.41 8.54
C VAL A 207 2.36 7.93 8.63
N ALA A 208 1.55 8.46 9.55
CA ALA A 208 1.30 9.90 9.69
C ALA A 208 2.56 10.78 9.64
N PRO A 209 3.69 10.41 10.31
CA PRO A 209 4.90 11.23 10.30
C PRO A 209 5.58 11.34 8.92
N TYR A 210 5.21 10.48 7.97
CA TYR A 210 5.85 10.33 6.66
C TYR A 210 5.00 10.87 5.51
N LEU A 211 3.70 11.16 5.76
CA LEU A 211 2.75 11.54 4.73
C LEU A 211 2.91 13.00 4.31
N ASP A 212 2.86 13.22 3.01
CA ASP A 212 2.69 14.56 2.43
C ASP A 212 1.22 14.97 2.41
N ARG A 213 0.35 14.04 1.97
CA ARG A 213 -1.09 14.26 1.89
C ARG A 213 -1.87 13.00 2.28
N VAL A 214 -3.11 13.24 2.60
CA VAL A 214 -4.12 12.23 2.88
C VAL A 214 -5.29 12.42 1.94
N MET A 215 -5.77 11.33 1.35
CA MET A 215 -7.06 11.25 0.70
C MET A 215 -8.00 10.49 1.63
N TYR A 216 -9.05 11.13 2.11
CA TYR A 216 -10.09 10.46 2.87
C TYR A 216 -11.29 10.17 1.97
N LEU A 217 -11.58 8.88 1.73
CA LEU A 217 -12.61 8.40 0.82
C LEU A 217 -13.80 7.86 1.63
N ALA A 218 -14.95 8.52 1.52
CA ALA A 218 -16.19 8.10 2.15
C ALA A 218 -17.42 8.50 1.33
N ARG A 219 -18.48 7.74 1.42
CA ARG A 219 -19.79 8.02 0.77
C ARG A 219 -19.68 8.36 -0.72
N GLY A 220 -18.72 7.78 -1.41
CA GLY A 220 -18.50 7.98 -2.84
C GLY A 220 -17.80 9.29 -3.23
N THR A 221 -17.31 10.05 -2.24
CA THR A 221 -16.55 11.29 -2.42
C THR A 221 -15.22 11.22 -1.69
N ALA A 222 -14.30 12.15 -1.97
CA ALA A 222 -13.03 12.25 -1.27
C ALA A 222 -12.70 13.67 -0.86
N VAL A 223 -12.08 13.80 0.32
CA VAL A 223 -11.39 15.03 0.76
C VAL A 223 -9.89 14.76 0.70
N ILE A 224 -9.13 15.71 0.20
CA ILE A 224 -7.68 15.60 0.01
C ILE A 224 -7.03 16.86 0.59
N GLY A 225 -6.02 16.67 1.41
CA GLY A 225 -5.26 17.76 2.03
C GLY A 225 -4.04 17.22 2.77
N THR A 226 -3.39 18.08 3.55
CA THR A 226 -2.36 17.63 4.48
C THR A 226 -2.97 16.74 5.57
N PRO A 227 -2.19 15.91 6.27
CA PRO A 227 -2.70 15.14 7.40
C PRO A 227 -3.44 16.02 8.42
N ASP A 228 -2.94 17.24 8.68
CA ASP A 228 -3.53 18.17 9.63
C ASP A 228 -4.88 18.72 9.17
N ASP A 229 -5.07 18.92 7.87
CA ASP A 229 -6.33 19.44 7.30
C ASP A 229 -7.42 18.37 7.24
N VAL A 230 -7.04 17.10 6.96
CA VAL A 230 -7.99 16.02 6.68
C VAL A 230 -8.30 15.21 7.93
N ILE A 231 -7.33 14.99 8.81
CA ILE A 231 -7.49 14.19 10.03
C ILE A 231 -7.90 15.11 11.18
N THR A 232 -9.11 15.65 11.10
CA THR A 232 -9.71 16.49 12.15
C THR A 232 -10.96 15.82 12.72
N SER A 233 -11.29 16.10 13.97
CA SER A 233 -12.49 15.55 14.61
C SER A 233 -13.75 15.90 13.84
N GLU A 234 -13.83 17.13 13.31
CA GLU A 234 -14.96 17.63 12.53
C GLU A 234 -15.06 16.88 11.19
N ALA A 235 -13.99 16.89 10.38
CA ALA A 235 -13.98 16.25 9.07
C ALA A 235 -14.27 14.72 9.17
N LEU A 236 -13.71 14.05 10.17
CA LEU A 236 -13.95 12.63 10.37
C LEU A 236 -15.35 12.34 10.90
N SER A 237 -15.90 13.19 11.79
CA SER A 237 -17.27 13.04 12.28
C SER A 237 -18.29 13.20 11.16
N ASP A 238 -18.12 14.19 10.29
CA ASP A 238 -18.96 14.39 9.12
C ASP A 238 -18.90 13.23 8.14
N LEU A 239 -17.70 12.71 7.90
CA LEU A 239 -17.48 11.59 6.99
C LEU A 239 -18.01 10.25 7.51
N TYR A 240 -17.83 9.97 8.81
CA TYR A 240 -18.33 8.73 9.43
C TYR A 240 -19.83 8.84 9.77
N GLY A 241 -20.35 10.05 9.99
CA GLY A 241 -21.70 10.27 10.52
C GLY A 241 -21.85 9.86 11.98
N ILE A 242 -20.75 9.81 12.73
CA ILE A 242 -20.66 9.54 14.17
C ILE A 242 -19.65 10.50 14.79
N THR A 243 -19.73 10.72 16.10
CA THR A 243 -18.74 11.55 16.80
C THR A 243 -17.38 10.85 16.79
N VAL A 244 -16.41 11.48 16.17
CA VAL A 244 -15.01 11.06 16.13
C VAL A 244 -14.17 12.12 16.83
N GLU A 245 -13.27 11.70 17.68
CA GLU A 245 -12.32 12.55 18.37
C GLU A 245 -10.91 12.25 17.89
N VAL A 246 -10.20 13.28 17.43
CA VAL A 246 -8.80 13.20 17.04
C VAL A 246 -7.96 13.78 18.16
N LEU A 247 -7.18 12.92 18.78
CA LEU A 247 -6.26 13.30 19.86
C LEU A 247 -4.84 13.40 19.30
N ARG A 248 -4.06 14.35 19.83
CA ARG A 248 -2.62 14.45 19.57
C ARG A 248 -1.87 14.20 20.86
N ASP A 249 -0.92 13.30 20.83
CA ASP A 249 -0.02 13.11 21.96
C ASP A 249 1.03 14.24 22.03
N SER A 250 1.84 14.21 23.11
CA SER A 250 2.89 15.23 23.36
C SER A 250 3.98 15.29 22.27
N ILE A 251 4.06 14.31 21.39
CA ILE A 251 5.00 14.24 20.26
C ILE A 251 4.30 14.38 18.91
N GLY A 252 3.04 14.83 18.91
CA GLY A 252 2.27 15.13 17.70
C GLY A 252 1.66 13.93 16.97
N ARG A 253 1.71 12.71 17.55
CA ARG A 253 1.08 11.53 16.93
C ARG A 253 -0.43 11.64 17.01
N LEU A 254 -1.09 11.36 15.90
CA LEU A 254 -2.54 11.38 15.78
C LEU A 254 -3.14 10.05 16.25
N THR A 255 -4.14 10.13 17.11
CA THR A 255 -4.95 8.97 17.52
C THR A 255 -6.43 9.29 17.24
N VAL A 256 -7.06 8.50 16.41
CA VAL A 256 -8.47 8.63 16.05
C VAL A 256 -9.30 7.73 16.94
N VAL A 257 -10.22 8.30 17.72
CA VAL A 257 -11.10 7.60 18.63
C VAL A 257 -12.56 7.82 18.21
N SER A 258 -13.29 6.75 17.91
CA SER A 258 -14.73 6.83 17.70
C SER A 258 -15.47 6.71 19.03
N ARG A 259 -16.38 7.63 19.33
CA ARG A 259 -17.31 7.47 20.45
C ARG A 259 -18.53 6.71 19.97
N PRO A 260 -18.86 5.53 20.54
CA PRO A 260 -20.12 4.86 20.21
C PRO A 260 -21.28 5.75 20.64
N SER A 261 -22.25 5.94 19.76
CA SER A 261 -23.47 6.72 20.00
C SER A 261 -24.47 6.05 20.95
N VAL A 262 -24.11 4.91 21.53
CA VAL A 262 -24.98 4.16 22.48
C VAL A 262 -24.38 4.28 23.89
N PRO A 263 -25.16 4.75 24.89
CA PRO A 263 -24.71 4.70 26.27
C PRO A 263 -24.43 3.25 26.67
N LEU A 264 -23.23 2.97 27.18
CA LEU A 264 -22.89 1.68 27.79
C LEU A 264 -23.78 1.48 29.02
N CYS A 265 -24.91 0.78 28.86
CA CYS A 265 -25.73 0.30 29.97
C CYS A 265 -25.01 -0.89 30.63
N HIS A 266 -24.00 -0.64 31.44
CA HIS A 266 -23.54 -1.58 32.46
C HIS A 266 -24.22 -1.24 33.78
N ARG A 267 -25.48 -1.70 33.96
CA ARG A 267 -26.03 -1.94 35.30
C ARG A 267 -25.53 -3.32 35.74
N PHE A 268 -24.41 -3.35 36.46
CA PHE A 268 -24.16 -4.45 37.37
C PHE A 268 -25.22 -4.33 38.48
N ARG A 269 -26.29 -5.14 38.42
CA ARG A 269 -27.08 -5.42 39.58
C ARG A 269 -26.27 -6.37 40.46
N GLY A 270 -25.78 -5.84 41.59
CA GLY A 270 -25.29 -6.65 42.68
C GLY A 270 -26.36 -7.64 43.12
N VAL A 271 -25.97 -8.88 43.24
CA VAL A 271 -26.72 -9.92 43.96
C VAL A 271 -26.28 -9.85 45.40
N THR A 272 -27.21 -9.48 46.26
CA THR A 272 -27.19 -9.73 47.69
C THR A 272 -27.39 -11.20 48.01
#